data_06304885eb5deb1cd6f8b9ddac88ec92
#
_entry.id   06304885eb5deb1cd6f8b9ddac88ec92
#
_cell.length_a   1.000
_cell.length_b   1.000
_cell.length_c   1.000
_cell.angle_alpha   90.00
_cell.angle_beta   90.00
_cell.angle_gamma   90.00
#
_symmetry.space_group_name_H-M   'P 1'
#
loop_
_entity.id
_entity.type
_entity.pdbx_description
1 polymer ?
#
loop_
_entity_poly.entity_id
_entity_poly.type
_entity_poly.pdbx_seq_one_letter_code
_entity_poly.pdbx_strand_id
1 'polypeptide(L)'
;MIAFSIYSKIPVPQFEWKEEDMEYMMCFFPWIGGVIGLFFYGWTVLCEKLAIGNVCYALIAAAIPLMISGGFHVDGYMDTMDAFHSYQSREKKLEILKDSHIGAFAAIMLALYYMIDIAAISEIHAQKAVSALAAVFFLAR
;
A
#
# COMPACT_ATOMS: atom_id res chain seq x y z
N MET A 1 -12.58 -11.67 8.33
CA MET A 1 -11.60 -11.55 9.44
C MET A 1 -10.20 -11.95 8.99
N ILE A 2 -10.00 -13.12 8.37
CA ILE A 2 -8.69 -13.64 7.91
C ILE A 2 -7.95 -12.66 6.99
N ALA A 3 -8.62 -12.09 5.98
CA ALA A 3 -8.02 -11.11 5.08
C ALA A 3 -7.40 -9.90 5.83
N PHE A 4 -8.09 -9.41 6.86
CA PHE A 4 -7.58 -8.31 7.68
C PHE A 4 -6.39 -8.73 8.56
N SER A 5 -6.37 -9.97 9.04
CA SER A 5 -5.26 -10.50 9.83
C SER A 5 -3.97 -10.64 9.02
N ILE A 6 -4.07 -11.03 7.73
CA ILE A 6 -2.92 -11.25 6.88
C ILE A 6 -2.45 -9.96 6.18
N TYR A 7 -3.40 -9.18 5.64
CA TYR A 7 -3.11 -8.07 4.75
C TYR A 7 -3.30 -6.69 5.39
N SER A 8 -3.47 -6.63 6.71
CA SER A 8 -3.51 -5.36 7.42
C SER A 8 -2.86 -5.44 8.79
N LYS A 9 -2.40 -4.30 9.30
CA LYS A 9 -1.90 -4.13 10.67
C LYS A 9 -3.02 -3.85 11.67
N ILE A 10 -4.28 -3.88 11.24
CA ILE A 10 -5.43 -3.66 12.10
C ILE A 10 -5.53 -4.85 13.07
N PRO A 11 -5.55 -4.59 14.39
CA PRO A 11 -5.63 -5.66 15.38
C PRO A 11 -7.00 -6.36 15.27
N VAL A 12 -6.98 -7.60 14.84
CA VAL A 12 -8.15 -8.48 14.81
C VAL A 12 -7.89 -9.71 15.69
N PRO A 13 -8.93 -10.26 16.35
CA PRO A 13 -8.79 -11.50 17.08
C PRO A 13 -8.22 -12.60 16.20
N GLN A 14 -7.20 -13.30 16.69
CA GLN A 14 -6.63 -14.45 15.98
C GLN A 14 -7.49 -15.68 16.23
N PHE A 15 -7.92 -16.33 15.15
CA PHE A 15 -8.65 -17.58 15.17
C PHE A 15 -7.79 -18.69 14.56
N GLU A 16 -8.00 -19.93 14.96
CA GLU A 16 -7.41 -21.08 14.26
C GLU A 16 -7.98 -21.15 12.84
N TRP A 17 -7.09 -21.20 11.86
CA TRP A 17 -7.45 -21.10 10.45
C TRP A 17 -7.66 -22.49 9.87
N LYS A 18 -8.78 -22.67 9.18
CA LYS A 18 -9.04 -23.88 8.39
C LYS A 18 -8.73 -23.58 6.93
N GLU A 19 -8.27 -24.58 6.18
CA GLU A 19 -7.97 -24.43 4.74
C GLU A 19 -9.19 -23.95 3.94
N GLU A 20 -10.40 -24.35 4.31
CA GLU A 20 -11.66 -23.91 3.70
C GLU A 20 -11.91 -22.41 3.82
N ASP A 21 -11.42 -21.76 4.88
CA ASP A 21 -11.57 -20.33 5.11
C ASP A 21 -10.67 -19.49 4.17
N MET A 22 -9.63 -20.11 3.60
CA MET A 22 -8.70 -19.43 2.69
C MET A 22 -9.30 -19.23 1.29
N GLU A 23 -10.24 -20.06 0.85
CA GLU A 23 -10.89 -19.93 -0.45
C GLU A 23 -11.66 -18.61 -0.60
N TYR A 24 -12.29 -18.16 0.49
CA TYR A 24 -13.08 -16.91 0.50
C TYR A 24 -12.28 -15.67 0.91
N MET A 25 -11.00 -15.82 1.26
CA MET A 25 -10.17 -14.72 1.76
C MET A 25 -10.04 -13.58 0.74
N MET A 26 -9.90 -13.93 -0.55
CA MET A 26 -9.74 -12.96 -1.63
C MET A 26 -11.00 -12.11 -1.85
N CYS A 27 -12.19 -12.64 -1.53
CA CYS A 27 -13.44 -11.88 -1.64
C CYS A 27 -13.51 -10.70 -0.66
N PHE A 28 -12.78 -10.77 0.45
CA PHE A 28 -12.73 -9.71 1.45
C PHE A 28 -11.58 -8.73 1.25
N PHE A 29 -10.71 -8.97 0.29
CA PHE A 29 -9.56 -8.13 0.00
C PHE A 29 -9.96 -6.69 -0.42
N PRO A 30 -11.00 -6.45 -1.24
CA PRO A 30 -11.48 -5.11 -1.56
C PRO A 30 -11.88 -4.28 -0.33
N TRP A 31 -12.34 -4.90 0.75
CA TRP A 31 -12.71 -4.19 1.98
C TRP A 31 -11.53 -3.54 2.68
N ILE A 32 -10.33 -4.12 2.58
CA ILE A 32 -9.09 -3.50 3.08
C ILE A 32 -8.81 -2.22 2.30
N GLY A 33 -9.01 -2.26 0.98
CA GLY A 33 -8.95 -1.07 0.14
C GLY A 33 -9.98 -0.01 0.53
N GLY A 34 -11.21 -0.44 0.86
CA GLY A 34 -12.27 0.44 1.38
C GLY A 34 -11.87 1.15 2.66
N VAL A 35 -11.23 0.44 3.61
CA VAL A 35 -10.70 1.04 4.84
C VAL A 35 -9.61 2.06 4.53
N ILE A 36 -8.67 1.73 3.65
CA ILE A 36 -7.63 2.68 3.21
C ILE A 36 -8.26 3.94 2.61
N GLY A 37 -9.24 3.77 1.71
CA GLY A 37 -9.95 4.89 1.08
C GLY A 37 -10.70 5.76 2.08
N LEU A 38 -11.30 5.15 3.11
CA LEU A 38 -11.99 5.87 4.19
C LEU A 38 -11.00 6.73 5.00
N PHE A 39 -9.85 6.17 5.38
CA PHE A 39 -8.81 6.93 6.11
C PHE A 39 -8.21 8.03 5.24
N PHE A 40 -7.96 7.76 3.97
CA PHE A 40 -7.48 8.75 3.01
C PHE A 40 -8.45 9.93 2.87
N TYR A 41 -9.74 9.64 2.69
CA TYR A 41 -10.79 10.65 2.60
C TYR A 41 -10.92 11.44 3.90
N GLY A 42 -10.94 10.74 5.05
CA GLY A 42 -11.00 11.40 6.37
C GLY A 42 -9.82 12.31 6.63
N TRP A 43 -8.60 11.91 6.23
CA TRP A 43 -7.40 12.74 6.30
C TRP A 43 -7.54 14.01 5.46
N THR A 44 -8.04 13.88 4.23
CA THR A 44 -8.27 15.03 3.35
C THR A 44 -9.24 16.05 3.98
N VAL A 45 -10.38 15.57 4.49
CA VAL A 45 -11.36 16.43 5.17
C VAL A 45 -10.76 17.12 6.41
N LEU A 46 -9.91 16.40 7.14
CA LEU A 46 -9.23 16.96 8.32
C LEU A 46 -8.24 18.06 7.91
N CYS A 47 -7.46 17.83 6.86
CA CYS A 47 -6.51 18.80 6.33
C CYS A 47 -7.20 20.09 5.86
N GLU A 48 -8.32 19.97 5.17
CA GLU A 48 -9.13 21.13 4.76
C GLU A 48 -9.62 21.94 5.97
N LYS A 49 -10.16 21.27 6.98
CA LYS A 49 -10.68 21.93 8.19
C LYS A 49 -9.60 22.63 9.02
N LEU A 50 -8.41 22.06 9.09
CA LEU A 50 -7.29 22.57 9.88
C LEU A 50 -6.33 23.43 9.06
N ALA A 51 -6.63 23.69 7.78
CA ALA A 51 -5.76 24.42 6.85
C ALA A 51 -4.32 23.87 6.83
N ILE A 52 -4.17 22.55 6.83
CA ILE A 52 -2.87 21.87 6.80
C ILE A 52 -2.22 22.10 5.43
N GLY A 53 -0.93 22.46 5.44
CA GLY A 53 -0.18 22.70 4.21
C GLY A 53 -0.03 21.48 3.33
N ASN A 54 0.05 21.70 2.02
CA ASN A 54 0.01 20.68 0.98
C ASN A 54 1.09 19.60 1.12
N VAL A 55 2.30 19.97 1.55
CA VAL A 55 3.41 19.03 1.76
C VAL A 55 3.06 18.02 2.86
N CYS A 56 2.54 18.48 4.00
CA CYS A 56 2.14 17.62 5.11
C CYS A 56 0.96 16.73 4.69
N TYR A 57 0.00 17.27 3.97
CA TYR A 57 -1.12 16.53 3.40
C TYR A 57 -0.62 15.35 2.56
N ALA A 58 0.22 15.62 1.54
CA ALA A 58 0.66 14.62 0.59
C ALA A 58 1.53 13.52 1.23
N LEU A 59 2.44 13.89 2.13
CA LEU A 59 3.30 12.94 2.84
C LEU A 59 2.49 11.95 3.68
N ILE A 60 1.53 12.43 4.45
CA ILE A 60 0.71 11.55 5.30
C ILE A 60 -0.28 10.76 4.44
N ALA A 61 -0.86 11.35 3.40
CA ALA A 61 -1.74 10.66 2.48
C ALA A 61 -1.05 9.47 1.79
N ALA A 62 0.20 9.65 1.32
CA ALA A 62 1.02 8.56 0.76
C ALA A 62 1.38 7.48 1.80
N ALA A 63 1.51 7.83 3.07
CA ALA A 63 1.81 6.88 4.15
C ALA A 63 0.60 6.03 4.59
N ILE A 64 -0.64 6.52 4.41
CA ILE A 64 -1.87 5.82 4.87
C ILE A 64 -1.97 4.38 4.35
N PRO A 65 -1.82 4.11 3.04
CA PRO A 65 -1.87 2.74 2.54
C PRO A 65 -0.80 1.83 3.16
N LEU A 66 0.40 2.35 3.38
CA LEU A 66 1.51 1.61 4.00
C LEU A 66 1.20 1.26 5.46
N MET A 67 0.70 2.23 6.23
CA MET A 67 0.37 2.05 7.64
C MET A 67 -0.74 1.01 7.85
N ILE A 68 -1.76 1.02 6.99
CA ILE A 68 -2.91 0.12 7.11
C ILE A 68 -2.56 -1.28 6.60
N SER A 69 -1.90 -1.40 5.44
CA SER A 69 -1.52 -2.70 4.86
C SER A 69 -0.31 -3.35 5.53
N GLY A 70 0.42 -2.60 6.35
CA GLY A 70 1.66 -3.07 6.97
C GLY A 70 2.82 -3.28 6.00
N GLY A 71 2.73 -2.73 4.79
CA GLY A 71 3.81 -2.77 3.82
C GLY A 71 3.87 -4.00 2.92
N PHE A 72 2.95 -4.95 3.04
CA PHE A 72 2.97 -6.21 2.29
C PHE A 72 3.16 -6.03 0.76
N HIS A 73 2.44 -5.07 0.16
CA HIS A 73 2.59 -4.80 -1.28
C HIS A 73 3.88 -4.06 -1.61
N VAL A 74 4.33 -3.20 -0.71
CA VAL A 74 5.59 -2.47 -0.86
C VAL A 74 6.78 -3.41 -0.75
N ASP A 75 6.72 -4.39 0.14
CA ASP A 75 7.71 -5.46 0.27
C ASP A 75 7.85 -6.25 -1.04
N GLY A 76 6.74 -6.77 -1.57
CA GLY A 76 6.75 -7.46 -2.87
C GLY A 76 7.20 -6.58 -4.05
N TYR A 77 6.92 -5.27 -4.01
CA TYR A 77 7.46 -4.32 -4.98
C TYR A 77 8.98 -4.21 -4.88
N MET A 78 9.50 -4.06 -3.65
CA MET A 78 10.94 -3.95 -3.38
C MET A 78 11.69 -5.19 -3.87
N ASP A 79 11.23 -6.38 -3.53
CA ASP A 79 11.82 -7.66 -3.97
C ASP A 79 11.84 -7.76 -5.50
N THR A 80 10.72 -7.40 -6.13
CA THR A 80 10.60 -7.42 -7.59
C THR A 80 11.57 -6.44 -8.25
N MET A 81 11.69 -5.22 -7.71
CA MET A 81 12.59 -4.21 -8.26
C MET A 81 14.06 -4.60 -8.09
N ASP A 82 14.43 -5.21 -6.97
CA ASP A 82 15.79 -5.69 -6.76
C ASP A 82 16.15 -6.82 -7.72
N ALA A 83 15.29 -7.82 -7.85
CA ALA A 83 15.47 -8.90 -8.82
C ALA A 83 15.52 -8.40 -10.27
N PHE A 84 14.64 -7.46 -10.64
CA PHE A 84 14.55 -6.94 -12.00
C PHE A 84 15.82 -6.17 -12.41
N HIS A 85 16.33 -5.30 -11.54
CA HIS A 85 17.49 -4.45 -11.80
C HIS A 85 18.85 -5.11 -11.48
N SER A 86 18.85 -6.35 -11.00
CA SER A 86 20.08 -7.09 -10.72
C SER A 86 20.90 -7.45 -11.98
N TYR A 87 20.30 -7.34 -13.17
CA TYR A 87 20.92 -7.75 -14.47
C TYR A 87 21.44 -9.20 -14.47
N GLN A 88 20.89 -10.07 -13.63
CA GLN A 88 21.28 -11.45 -13.47
C GLN A 88 20.43 -12.40 -14.35
N SER A 89 20.87 -13.69 -14.43
CA SER A 89 20.08 -14.75 -15.07
C SER A 89 18.73 -14.95 -14.36
N ARG A 90 17.79 -15.61 -15.04
CA ARG A 90 16.46 -15.89 -14.50
C ARG A 90 16.52 -16.67 -13.17
N GLU A 91 17.41 -17.64 -13.09
CA GLU A 91 17.60 -18.49 -11.91
C GLU A 91 18.06 -17.65 -10.72
N LYS A 92 19.05 -16.78 -10.94
CA LYS A 92 19.53 -15.85 -9.90
C LYS A 92 18.49 -14.82 -9.48
N LYS A 93 17.66 -14.32 -10.40
CA LYS A 93 16.55 -13.43 -10.05
C LYS A 93 15.52 -14.10 -9.13
N LEU A 94 15.25 -15.40 -9.36
CA LEU A 94 14.38 -16.18 -8.47
C LEU A 94 15.00 -16.45 -7.09
N GLU A 95 16.33 -16.51 -6.99
CA GLU A 95 17.03 -16.57 -5.70
C GLU A 95 16.91 -15.24 -4.95
N ILE A 96 17.11 -14.10 -5.64
CA ILE A 96 16.95 -12.76 -5.05
C ILE A 96 15.55 -12.56 -4.50
N LEU A 97 14.50 -13.00 -5.24
CA LEU A 97 13.10 -12.93 -4.77
C LEU A 97 12.82 -13.73 -3.49
N LYS A 98 13.70 -14.66 -3.12
CA LYS A 98 13.59 -15.47 -1.89
C LYS A 98 14.51 -14.99 -0.77
N ASP A 99 15.39 -14.05 -1.08
CA ASP A 99 16.32 -13.46 -0.13
C ASP A 99 15.61 -12.39 0.72
N SER A 100 15.74 -12.48 2.03
CA SER A 100 15.17 -11.52 2.97
C SER A 100 15.99 -10.22 3.10
N HIS A 101 17.11 -10.10 2.39
CA HIS A 101 17.94 -8.91 2.42
C HIS A 101 17.48 -7.87 1.40
N ILE A 102 17.41 -6.62 1.82
CA ILE A 102 17.06 -5.50 0.95
C ILE A 102 18.28 -5.11 0.11
N GLY A 103 18.12 -5.18 -1.21
CA GLY A 103 19.14 -4.71 -2.13
C GLY A 103 19.09 -3.19 -2.38
N ALA A 104 20.15 -2.66 -2.94
CA ALA A 104 20.26 -1.23 -3.23
C ALA A 104 19.20 -0.75 -4.24
N PHE A 105 18.88 -1.57 -5.24
CA PHE A 105 17.87 -1.21 -6.25
C PHE A 105 16.46 -1.15 -5.66
N ALA A 106 16.13 -2.05 -4.73
CA ALA A 106 14.86 -1.99 -4.00
C ALA A 106 14.68 -0.64 -3.30
N ALA A 107 15.71 -0.17 -2.58
CA ALA A 107 15.68 1.11 -1.87
C ALA A 107 15.58 2.32 -2.83
N ILE A 108 16.35 2.32 -3.92
CA ILE A 108 16.34 3.40 -4.92
C ILE A 108 14.96 3.50 -5.60
N MET A 109 14.42 2.36 -6.02
CA MET A 109 13.12 2.31 -6.71
C MET A 109 11.96 2.64 -5.78
N LEU A 110 12.05 2.27 -4.51
CA LEU A 110 11.08 2.66 -3.49
C LEU A 110 11.08 4.18 -3.27
N ALA A 111 12.27 4.79 -3.14
CA ALA A 111 12.39 6.24 -3.01
C ALA A 111 11.78 6.95 -4.23
N LEU A 112 12.11 6.50 -5.43
CA LEU A 112 11.55 7.06 -6.67
C LEU A 112 10.02 6.91 -6.71
N TYR A 113 9.49 5.75 -6.36
CA TYR A 113 8.06 5.52 -6.29
C TYR A 113 7.37 6.54 -5.36
N TYR A 114 7.84 6.69 -4.12
CA TYR A 114 7.23 7.64 -3.19
C TYR A 114 7.42 9.10 -3.58
N MET A 115 8.52 9.47 -4.21
CA MET A 115 8.69 10.84 -4.75
C MET A 115 7.62 11.16 -5.78
N ILE A 116 7.34 10.24 -6.71
CA ILE A 116 6.32 10.42 -7.75
C ILE A 116 4.91 10.39 -7.13
N ASP A 117 4.65 9.45 -6.23
CA ASP A 117 3.35 9.30 -5.57
C ASP A 117 2.98 10.55 -4.74
N ILE A 118 3.91 11.05 -3.93
CA ILE A 118 3.74 12.28 -3.15
C ILE A 118 3.52 13.49 -4.06
N ALA A 119 4.29 13.60 -5.15
CA ALA A 119 4.12 14.68 -6.12
C ALA A 119 2.73 14.62 -6.77
N ALA A 120 2.27 13.44 -7.18
CA ALA A 120 0.95 13.24 -7.76
C ALA A 120 -0.17 13.58 -6.76
N ILE A 121 -0.07 13.11 -5.51
CA ILE A 121 -1.05 13.40 -4.46
C ILE A 121 -1.10 14.91 -4.16
N SER A 122 0.04 15.59 -4.19
CA SER A 122 0.12 17.03 -3.90
C SER A 122 -0.63 17.90 -4.91
N GLU A 123 -0.88 17.39 -6.11
CA GLU A 123 -1.65 18.09 -7.18
C GLU A 123 -3.16 17.77 -7.14
N ILE A 124 -3.60 16.88 -6.25
CA ILE A 124 -5.02 16.51 -6.15
C ILE A 124 -5.75 17.43 -5.17
N HIS A 125 -6.40 18.47 -5.71
CA HIS A 125 -7.10 19.48 -4.91
C HIS A 125 -8.63 19.42 -5.03
N ALA A 126 -9.16 18.78 -6.05
CA ALA A 126 -10.60 18.73 -6.27
C ALA A 126 -11.26 17.63 -5.41
N GLN A 127 -12.27 18.00 -4.61
CA GLN A 127 -13.01 17.06 -3.76
C GLN A 127 -13.51 15.82 -4.53
N LYS A 128 -13.95 15.98 -5.77
CA LYS A 128 -14.38 14.86 -6.63
C LYS A 128 -13.22 13.92 -6.98
N ALA A 129 -12.03 14.46 -7.21
CA ALA A 129 -10.85 13.66 -7.49
C ALA A 129 -10.39 12.87 -6.26
N VAL A 130 -10.46 13.48 -5.07
CA VAL A 130 -10.18 12.80 -3.79
C VAL A 130 -11.16 11.66 -3.54
N SER A 131 -12.46 11.88 -3.77
CA SER A 131 -13.48 10.84 -3.60
C SER A 131 -13.28 9.69 -4.59
N ALA A 132 -12.92 10.01 -5.84
CA ALA A 132 -12.61 9.01 -6.85
C ALA A 132 -11.36 8.19 -6.46
N LEU A 133 -10.30 8.83 -6.00
CA LEU A 133 -9.08 8.16 -5.54
C LEU A 133 -9.36 7.25 -4.35
N ALA A 134 -10.17 7.70 -3.39
CA ALA A 134 -10.59 6.86 -2.26
C ALA A 134 -11.36 5.61 -2.73
N ALA A 135 -12.23 5.73 -3.75
CA ALA A 135 -12.94 4.61 -4.33
C ALA A 135 -12.01 3.65 -5.12
N VAL A 136 -10.96 4.17 -5.74
CA VAL A 136 -9.97 3.36 -6.47
C VAL A 136 -9.25 2.38 -5.54
N PHE A 137 -8.99 2.73 -4.28
CA PHE A 137 -8.41 1.80 -3.33
C PHE A 137 -9.28 0.55 -3.10
N PHE A 138 -10.59 0.70 -3.17
CA PHE A 138 -11.51 -0.44 -3.10
C PHE A 138 -11.50 -1.27 -4.38
N LEU A 139 -11.49 -0.62 -5.56
CA LEU A 139 -11.56 -1.27 -6.85
C LEU A 139 -10.26 -1.94 -7.28
N ALA A 140 -9.12 -1.42 -6.81
CA ALA A 140 -7.79 -1.92 -7.15
C ALA A 140 -7.37 -3.18 -6.35
N ARG A 141 -8.22 -3.64 -5.46
CA ARG A 141 -8.01 -4.82 -4.61
C ARG A 141 -9.16 -5.80 -4.71
#